data_e63e7736ee79b4c2bd37556b5ab8e783
#
_entry.id   e63e7736ee79b4c2bd37556b5ab8e783
#
_cell.length_a   1.000
_cell.length_b   1.000
_cell.length_c   1.000
_cell.angle_alpha   90.00
_cell.angle_beta   90.00
_cell.angle_gamma   90.00
#
_symmetry.space_group_name_H-M   'P 1'
#
loop_
_entity.id
_entity.type
_entity.pdbx_description
1 polymer ?
#
loop_
_entity_poly.entity_id
_entity_poly.type
_entity_poly.pdbx_seq_one_letter_code
_entity_poly.pdbx_strand_id
1 'polypeptide(L)'
;MNKPFSDNTKPTKKHPQRRRIVYIIAIIIALVGIGLVFYAHRNLTYDHGTQAKLQQAGFQEKQAKLPDGSVLNYGEGPANGLALVLLHGQQVSWEDYAPVLPELAKRYHVYAIDYYGHGGSSKNPMKYSATAISTDISWFIRQHIKQPVIISGHSSGGLLASLITANVPDMVRGLVIEDAPFFTTEKGRAESTFSWRSFKDMHDFLASGQSNFTQYWLDHTYMQTLFNAKDPNAWDKIVKQPALQYMKQHPGKIPRIWYYPPELQVNTLFDLTANMQDKTGEYDLRFGQTFYNFSWFNEFDQTATLKRITKPSILLHVAPPTQSGSYYDEHGVLASAMDDKDAQRVHELLGSKNKLIDNIKSSHDIHKDQPKVFIEAIDEIARH
;
A
#
# COMPACT_ATOMS: atom_id res chain seq x y z
N MET A 1 -5.70 -95.20 28.71
CA MET A 1 -5.71 -94.85 27.26
C MET A 1 -6.08 -93.41 27.18
N ASN A 2 -5.11 -92.54 27.09
CA ASN A 2 -5.29 -91.04 26.95
C ASN A 2 -5.18 -90.64 25.49
N LYS A 3 -6.22 -90.05 24.93
CA LYS A 3 -6.16 -89.40 23.62
C LYS A 3 -5.64 -87.95 23.78
N PRO A 4 -4.71 -87.44 22.92
CA PRO A 4 -4.25 -86.11 22.99
C PRO A 4 -5.26 -85.12 22.34
N PHE A 5 -5.53 -83.99 23.00
CA PHE A 5 -6.21 -82.89 22.48
C PHE A 5 -5.40 -82.21 21.38
N SER A 6 -5.91 -82.15 20.15
CA SER A 6 -5.30 -81.35 19.10
C SER A 6 -5.78 -79.91 19.20
N ASP A 7 -4.91 -78.96 19.50
CA ASP A 7 -5.10 -77.58 19.48
C ASP A 7 -5.06 -77.07 18.00
N ASN A 8 -6.25 -76.74 17.44
CA ASN A 8 -6.44 -76.29 16.09
C ASN A 8 -6.65 -74.78 16.08
N THR A 9 -5.65 -74.03 16.51
CA THR A 9 -5.68 -72.55 16.30
C THR A 9 -5.31 -72.24 14.86
N LYS A 10 -6.35 -72.01 14.00
CA LYS A 10 -6.17 -71.47 12.64
C LYS A 10 -5.63 -70.07 12.73
N PRO A 11 -4.55 -69.70 12.03
CA PRO A 11 -4.09 -68.30 11.98
C PRO A 11 -5.15 -67.43 11.30
N THR A 12 -5.65 -66.39 12.00
CA THR A 12 -6.58 -65.44 11.46
C THR A 12 -5.93 -64.69 10.26
N LYS A 13 -6.41 -64.99 9.05
CA LYS A 13 -6.00 -64.28 7.82
C LYS A 13 -6.33 -62.80 7.98
N LYS A 14 -5.35 -61.96 8.26
CA LYS A 14 -5.50 -60.48 8.25
C LYS A 14 -5.94 -60.08 6.85
N HIS A 15 -7.20 -59.57 6.70
CA HIS A 15 -7.82 -59.24 5.43
C HIS A 15 -6.95 -58.22 4.64
N PRO A 16 -6.45 -58.55 3.45
CA PRO A 16 -5.57 -57.68 2.65
C PRO A 16 -6.25 -56.35 2.25
N GLN A 17 -7.59 -56.35 2.15
CA GLN A 17 -8.38 -55.15 1.88
C GLN A 17 -8.30 -54.10 2.99
N ARG A 18 -8.32 -54.49 4.29
CA ARG A 18 -8.16 -53.54 5.40
C ARG A 18 -6.80 -52.83 5.36
N ARG A 19 -5.72 -53.53 5.04
CA ARG A 19 -4.40 -52.91 4.90
C ARG A 19 -4.35 -51.91 3.74
N ARG A 20 -4.94 -52.24 2.58
CA ARG A 20 -5.02 -51.31 1.43
C ARG A 20 -5.80 -50.03 1.78
N ILE A 21 -6.94 -50.14 2.48
CA ILE A 21 -7.75 -48.99 2.93
C ILE A 21 -6.91 -48.12 3.89
N VAL A 22 -6.21 -48.71 4.86
CA VAL A 22 -5.35 -47.94 5.78
C VAL A 22 -4.24 -47.19 5.05
N TYR A 23 -3.58 -47.82 4.05
CA TYR A 23 -2.56 -47.13 3.23
C TYR A 23 -3.16 -45.97 2.41
N ILE A 24 -4.35 -46.15 1.81
CA ILE A 24 -5.03 -45.11 1.06
C ILE A 24 -5.36 -43.93 1.98
N ILE A 25 -5.91 -44.18 3.16
CA ILE A 25 -6.20 -43.12 4.15
C ILE A 25 -4.91 -42.41 4.59
N ALA A 26 -3.84 -43.15 4.85
CA ALA A 26 -2.55 -42.57 5.23
C ALA A 26 -2.00 -41.67 4.10
N ILE A 27 -2.09 -42.10 2.85
CA ILE A 27 -1.69 -41.31 1.68
C ILE A 27 -2.55 -40.03 1.57
N ILE A 28 -3.87 -40.12 1.73
CA ILE A 28 -4.76 -38.96 1.69
C ILE A 28 -4.40 -37.97 2.79
N ILE A 29 -4.20 -38.46 4.04
CA ILE A 29 -3.76 -37.60 5.16
C ILE A 29 -2.43 -36.92 4.87
N ALA A 30 -1.47 -37.65 4.30
CA ALA A 30 -0.17 -37.10 3.92
C ALA A 30 -0.29 -36.03 2.84
N LEU A 31 -1.13 -36.25 1.80
CA LEU A 31 -1.39 -35.29 0.73
C LEU A 31 -2.09 -34.03 1.26
N VAL A 32 -3.09 -34.19 2.14
CA VAL A 32 -3.75 -33.07 2.81
C VAL A 32 -2.75 -32.29 3.66
N GLY A 33 -1.89 -32.99 4.42
CA GLY A 33 -0.85 -32.36 5.23
C GLY A 33 0.15 -31.55 4.38
N ILE A 34 0.62 -32.11 3.27
CA ILE A 34 1.48 -31.41 2.31
C ILE A 34 0.76 -30.18 1.71
N GLY A 35 -0.52 -30.36 1.33
CA GLY A 35 -1.34 -29.25 0.83
C GLY A 35 -1.49 -28.10 1.83
N LEU A 36 -1.72 -28.41 3.11
CA LEU A 36 -1.81 -27.43 4.18
C LEU A 36 -0.47 -26.72 4.44
N VAL A 37 0.65 -27.44 4.41
CA VAL A 37 1.98 -26.84 4.55
C VAL A 37 2.26 -25.87 3.39
N PHE A 38 1.96 -26.30 2.16
CA PHE A 38 2.13 -25.44 0.99
C PHE A 38 1.23 -24.18 1.07
N TYR A 39 -0.05 -24.36 1.47
CA TYR A 39 -0.99 -23.27 1.67
C TYR A 39 -0.50 -22.28 2.74
N ALA A 40 -0.08 -22.79 3.89
CA ALA A 40 0.46 -21.98 4.96
C ALA A 40 1.73 -21.22 4.52
N HIS A 41 2.63 -21.92 3.82
CA HIS A 41 3.85 -21.29 3.29
C HIS A 41 3.52 -20.14 2.34
N ARG A 42 2.64 -20.36 1.35
CA ARG A 42 2.18 -19.29 0.44
C ARG A 42 1.63 -18.09 1.20
N ASN A 43 0.78 -18.32 2.21
CA ASN A 43 0.11 -17.25 2.95
C ASN A 43 1.05 -16.47 3.89
N LEU A 44 2.15 -17.11 4.32
CA LEU A 44 3.15 -16.48 5.19
C LEU A 44 4.30 -15.81 4.42
N THR A 45 4.46 -16.12 3.12
CA THR A 45 5.60 -15.67 2.32
C THR A 45 5.20 -14.97 1.02
N TYR A 46 3.98 -14.44 0.96
CA TYR A 46 3.43 -13.83 -0.26
C TYR A 46 4.24 -12.62 -0.78
N ASP A 47 4.95 -11.94 0.12
CA ASP A 47 5.83 -10.80 -0.13
C ASP A 47 7.31 -11.20 -0.33
N HIS A 48 7.65 -12.45 -0.03
CA HIS A 48 9.02 -12.93 -0.19
C HIS A 48 9.46 -12.90 -1.65
N GLY A 49 10.67 -12.43 -1.86
CA GLY A 49 11.26 -12.33 -3.19
C GLY A 49 11.02 -11.00 -3.91
N THR A 50 10.24 -10.08 -3.33
CA THR A 50 10.07 -8.73 -3.89
C THR A 50 11.43 -8.04 -4.04
N GLN A 51 12.24 -8.00 -3.00
CA GLN A 51 13.60 -7.46 -3.01
C GLN A 51 14.50 -8.14 -4.06
N ALA A 52 14.47 -9.46 -4.13
CA ALA A 52 15.26 -10.20 -5.13
C ALA A 52 14.84 -9.85 -6.57
N LYS A 53 13.54 -9.68 -6.83
CA LYS A 53 13.03 -9.26 -8.14
C LYS A 53 13.46 -7.84 -8.50
N LEU A 54 13.43 -6.91 -7.54
CA LEU A 54 13.90 -5.55 -7.72
C LEU A 54 15.41 -5.51 -8.01
N GLN A 55 16.21 -6.25 -7.25
CA GLN A 55 17.64 -6.38 -7.50
C GLN A 55 17.94 -7.00 -8.87
N GLN A 56 17.22 -8.05 -9.28
CA GLN A 56 17.34 -8.64 -10.62
C GLN A 56 16.95 -7.66 -11.73
N ALA A 57 15.99 -6.76 -11.48
CA ALA A 57 15.64 -5.69 -12.40
C ALA A 57 16.63 -4.51 -12.38
N GLY A 58 17.69 -4.59 -11.55
CA GLY A 58 18.76 -3.61 -11.46
C GLY A 58 18.51 -2.46 -10.49
N PHE A 59 17.46 -2.54 -9.65
CA PHE A 59 17.20 -1.52 -8.64
C PHE A 59 18.21 -1.60 -7.49
N GLN A 60 18.63 -0.42 -7.05
CA GLN A 60 19.47 -0.23 -5.87
C GLN A 60 18.83 0.82 -4.96
N GLU A 61 18.78 0.54 -3.69
CA GLU A 61 18.39 1.53 -2.70
C GLU A 61 19.56 2.49 -2.46
N LYS A 62 19.30 3.79 -2.52
CA LYS A 62 20.28 4.87 -2.40
C LYS A 62 19.76 5.99 -1.52
N GLN A 63 20.67 6.84 -1.07
CA GLN A 63 20.36 8.01 -0.29
C GLN A 63 21.02 9.26 -0.86
N ALA A 64 20.25 10.35 -0.92
CA ALA A 64 20.75 11.69 -1.25
C ALA A 64 20.70 12.57 -0.01
N LYS A 65 21.84 13.17 0.35
CA LYS A 65 21.93 14.14 1.44
C LYS A 65 21.68 15.54 0.89
N LEU A 66 20.73 16.24 1.48
CA LEU A 66 20.37 17.61 1.13
C LEU A 66 21.26 18.63 1.86
N PRO A 67 21.28 19.92 1.43
CA PRO A 67 22.15 20.94 2.02
C PRO A 67 21.93 21.18 3.51
N ASP A 68 20.70 20.95 4.03
CA ASP A 68 20.37 21.09 5.44
C ASP A 68 20.68 19.83 6.26
N GLY A 69 21.24 18.80 5.63
CA GLY A 69 21.59 17.52 6.25
C GLY A 69 20.46 16.50 6.24
N SER A 70 19.25 16.85 5.78
CA SER A 70 18.17 15.88 5.57
C SER A 70 18.55 14.84 4.52
N VAL A 71 17.95 13.66 4.62
CA VAL A 71 18.20 12.53 3.71
C VAL A 71 16.91 12.18 2.98
N LEU A 72 16.98 12.05 1.66
CA LEU A 72 15.98 11.38 0.83
C LEU A 72 16.51 10.01 0.45
N ASN A 73 15.77 8.98 0.83
CA ASN A 73 15.97 7.59 0.43
C ASN A 73 15.19 7.31 -0.86
N TYR A 74 15.72 6.49 -1.74
CA TYR A 74 15.05 6.16 -3.00
C TYR A 74 15.57 4.85 -3.60
N GLY A 75 14.69 4.13 -4.30
CA GLY A 75 15.07 3.06 -5.19
C GLY A 75 15.42 3.62 -6.56
N GLU A 76 16.64 3.37 -7.06
CA GLU A 76 17.08 3.76 -8.39
C GLU A 76 17.23 2.56 -9.30
N GLY A 77 16.55 2.60 -10.44
CA GLY A 77 16.65 1.61 -11.50
C GLY A 77 17.82 1.85 -12.44
N PRO A 78 18.04 0.97 -13.43
CA PRO A 78 19.04 1.17 -14.48
C PRO A 78 18.82 2.47 -15.25
N ALA A 79 19.91 3.08 -15.73
CA ALA A 79 19.88 4.34 -16.49
C ALA A 79 19.36 4.13 -17.93
N ASN A 80 18.10 3.69 -18.07
CA ASN A 80 17.44 3.44 -19.35
C ASN A 80 16.47 4.59 -19.69
N GLY A 81 16.65 5.27 -20.79
CA GLY A 81 15.73 6.26 -21.35
C GLY A 81 15.48 7.50 -20.48
N LEU A 82 14.23 7.99 -20.47
CA LEU A 82 13.85 9.21 -19.77
C LEU A 82 13.81 8.99 -18.24
N ALA A 83 14.15 10.04 -17.49
CA ALA A 83 14.02 10.00 -16.04
C ALA A 83 12.54 10.00 -15.63
N LEU A 84 12.19 9.06 -14.75
CA LEU A 84 10.87 8.89 -14.16
C LEU A 84 10.96 8.95 -12.64
N VAL A 85 10.28 9.91 -12.04
CA VAL A 85 10.14 10.03 -10.58
C VAL A 85 8.79 9.48 -10.16
N LEU A 86 8.81 8.57 -9.17
CA LEU A 86 7.62 7.98 -8.57
C LEU A 86 7.53 8.37 -7.09
N LEU A 87 6.37 8.89 -6.67
CA LEU A 87 6.07 9.30 -5.30
C LEU A 87 4.90 8.45 -4.77
N HIS A 88 5.18 7.58 -3.82
CA HIS A 88 4.22 6.65 -3.22
C HIS A 88 3.13 7.36 -2.39
N GLY A 89 2.16 6.61 -1.91
CA GLY A 89 1.13 7.06 -0.97
C GLY A 89 1.60 7.08 0.48
N GLN A 90 0.68 7.26 1.42
CA GLN A 90 1.00 7.22 2.85
C GLN A 90 1.22 5.80 3.36
N GLN A 91 1.99 5.67 4.45
CA GLN A 91 2.19 4.46 5.24
C GLN A 91 3.04 3.38 4.56
N VAL A 92 3.55 3.64 3.37
CA VAL A 92 4.36 2.73 2.54
C VAL A 92 5.72 3.34 2.21
N SER A 93 6.55 2.65 1.43
CA SER A 93 7.85 3.09 0.94
C SER A 93 7.94 3.04 -0.59
N TRP A 94 9.10 3.36 -1.16
CA TRP A 94 9.36 3.28 -2.59
C TRP A 94 9.08 1.88 -3.19
N GLU A 95 9.16 0.85 -2.36
CA GLU A 95 8.88 -0.54 -2.76
C GLU A 95 7.40 -0.80 -3.05
N ASP A 96 6.52 0.13 -2.69
CA ASP A 96 5.10 0.05 -3.01
C ASP A 96 4.86 -0.11 -4.51
N TYR A 97 5.73 0.49 -5.32
CA TYR A 97 5.72 0.35 -6.78
C TYR A 97 6.35 -0.95 -7.31
N ALA A 98 6.78 -1.88 -6.46
CA ALA A 98 7.46 -3.12 -6.89
C ALA A 98 6.74 -3.89 -8.02
N PRO A 99 5.40 -3.96 -8.11
CA PRO A 99 4.72 -4.63 -9.21
C PRO A 99 5.02 -4.06 -10.60
N VAL A 100 5.32 -2.76 -10.70
CA VAL A 100 5.54 -2.06 -11.98
C VAL A 100 7.01 -1.70 -12.26
N LEU A 101 7.83 -1.62 -11.21
CA LEU A 101 9.24 -1.18 -11.34
C LEU A 101 10.05 -2.00 -12.34
N PRO A 102 10.00 -3.37 -12.38
CA PRO A 102 10.79 -4.14 -13.34
C PRO A 102 10.42 -3.86 -14.80
N GLU A 103 9.15 -3.57 -15.10
CA GLU A 103 8.71 -3.25 -16.46
C GLU A 103 9.08 -1.82 -16.85
N LEU A 104 8.89 -0.87 -15.94
CA LEU A 104 9.26 0.53 -16.14
C LEU A 104 10.77 0.70 -16.35
N ALA A 105 11.59 -0.03 -15.60
CA ALA A 105 13.05 0.02 -15.69
C ALA A 105 13.60 -0.43 -17.05
N LYS A 106 12.83 -1.12 -17.88
CA LYS A 106 13.25 -1.47 -19.24
C LYS A 106 13.32 -0.25 -20.17
N ARG A 107 12.61 0.84 -19.85
CA ARG A 107 12.40 1.99 -20.73
C ARG A 107 12.73 3.33 -20.08
N TYR A 108 12.76 3.39 -18.76
CA TYR A 108 12.96 4.60 -17.98
C TYR A 108 14.09 4.45 -16.99
N HIS A 109 14.77 5.55 -16.70
CA HIS A 109 15.62 5.68 -15.53
C HIS A 109 14.71 6.04 -14.34
N VAL A 110 14.33 5.06 -13.52
CA VAL A 110 13.33 5.21 -12.47
C VAL A 110 13.99 5.64 -11.17
N TYR A 111 13.38 6.64 -10.51
CA TYR A 111 13.66 7.09 -9.15
C TYR A 111 12.39 7.00 -8.35
N ALA A 112 12.21 5.96 -7.55
CA ALA A 112 11.09 5.81 -6.64
C ALA A 112 11.51 6.34 -5.27
N ILE A 113 10.91 7.45 -4.82
CA ILE A 113 11.42 8.24 -3.69
C ILE A 113 10.56 8.03 -2.46
N ASP A 114 11.21 7.72 -1.32
CA ASP A 114 10.61 7.90 0.00
C ASP A 114 10.62 9.39 0.34
N TYR A 115 9.45 10.00 0.45
CA TYR A 115 9.43 11.35 1.01
C TYR A 115 9.46 11.30 2.55
N TYR A 116 9.75 12.44 3.20
CA TYR A 116 9.97 12.50 4.65
C TYR A 116 8.87 11.80 5.45
N GLY A 117 9.26 11.17 6.54
CA GLY A 117 8.37 10.41 7.41
C GLY A 117 8.12 8.97 6.94
N HIS A 118 8.68 8.56 5.78
CA HIS A 118 8.49 7.24 5.19
C HIS A 118 9.83 6.57 4.88
N GLY A 119 9.81 5.23 4.86
CA GLY A 119 10.94 4.39 4.48
C GLY A 119 12.25 4.80 5.13
N GLY A 120 13.31 4.85 4.35
CA GLY A 120 14.66 5.23 4.77
C GLY A 120 14.91 6.74 4.81
N SER A 121 13.94 7.59 4.45
CA SER A 121 14.07 9.05 4.49
C SER A 121 14.00 9.64 5.89
N SER A 122 14.49 10.87 6.05
CA SER A 122 14.52 11.58 7.33
C SER A 122 13.14 11.67 7.98
N LYS A 123 13.08 11.32 9.27
CA LYS A 123 11.92 11.45 10.12
C LYS A 123 12.02 12.71 10.98
N ASN A 124 11.79 13.87 10.35
CA ASN A 124 11.82 15.18 10.97
C ASN A 124 10.46 15.89 10.85
N PRO A 125 9.67 15.98 11.94
CA PRO A 125 8.34 16.61 11.91
C PRO A 125 8.31 18.05 11.41
N MET A 126 9.42 18.80 11.54
CA MET A 126 9.51 20.17 10.99
C MET A 126 9.48 20.23 9.46
N LYS A 127 9.67 19.09 8.79
CA LYS A 127 9.65 18.92 7.33
C LYS A 127 8.35 18.29 6.80
N TYR A 128 7.37 18.01 7.67
CA TYR A 128 6.15 17.31 7.28
C TYR A 128 5.08 18.29 6.75
N SER A 129 5.40 18.99 5.67
CA SER A 129 4.43 19.80 4.91
C SER A 129 4.61 19.58 3.41
N ALA A 130 3.53 19.77 2.65
CA ALA A 130 3.58 19.68 1.19
C ALA A 130 4.67 20.57 0.60
N THR A 131 4.77 21.81 1.07
CA THR A 131 5.73 22.82 0.60
C THR A 131 7.18 22.41 0.89
N ALA A 132 7.49 21.96 2.12
CA ALA A 132 8.85 21.55 2.47
C ALA A 132 9.29 20.33 1.66
N ILE A 133 8.43 19.31 1.55
CA ILE A 133 8.73 18.06 0.83
C ILE A 133 8.89 18.35 -0.67
N SER A 134 7.96 19.11 -1.28
CA SER A 134 8.04 19.44 -2.71
C SER A 134 9.27 20.28 -3.06
N THR A 135 9.68 21.19 -2.18
CA THR A 135 10.91 21.98 -2.33
C THR A 135 12.15 21.09 -2.37
N ASP A 136 12.24 20.15 -1.43
CA ASP A 136 13.41 19.28 -1.30
C ASP A 136 13.46 18.22 -2.43
N ILE A 137 12.32 17.68 -2.86
CA ILE A 137 12.27 16.80 -4.04
C ILE A 137 12.59 17.60 -5.32
N SER A 138 12.12 18.84 -5.45
CA SER A 138 12.49 19.72 -6.57
C SER A 138 13.99 20.00 -6.61
N TRP A 139 14.61 20.18 -5.45
CA TRP A 139 16.07 20.29 -5.34
C TRP A 139 16.75 18.99 -5.80
N PHE A 140 16.27 17.82 -5.36
CA PHE A 140 16.77 16.52 -5.79
C PHE A 140 16.69 16.36 -7.32
N ILE A 141 15.58 16.71 -7.94
CA ILE A 141 15.43 16.66 -9.40
C ILE A 141 16.47 17.56 -10.07
N ARG A 142 16.63 18.82 -9.61
CA ARG A 142 17.55 19.78 -10.21
C ARG A 142 19.01 19.45 -10.00
N GLN A 143 19.39 18.99 -8.81
CA GLN A 143 20.80 18.85 -8.43
C GLN A 143 21.32 17.41 -8.56
N HIS A 144 20.44 16.42 -8.43
CA HIS A 144 20.82 15.02 -8.48
C HIS A 144 20.47 14.39 -9.83
N ILE A 145 19.23 14.48 -10.29
CA ILE A 145 18.80 13.94 -11.60
C ILE A 145 19.29 14.82 -12.76
N LYS A 146 19.25 16.15 -12.63
CA LYS A 146 19.82 17.17 -13.55
C LYS A 146 19.22 17.15 -14.95
N GLN A 147 18.00 16.64 -15.11
CA GLN A 147 17.25 16.63 -16.37
C GLN A 147 15.75 16.68 -16.09
N PRO A 148 14.94 17.16 -17.05
CA PRO A 148 13.50 17.13 -16.92
C PRO A 148 12.97 15.69 -16.81
N VAL A 149 12.08 15.46 -15.84
CA VAL A 149 11.52 14.15 -15.48
C VAL A 149 10.06 14.01 -15.91
N ILE A 150 9.60 12.78 -16.15
CA ILE A 150 8.21 12.42 -15.98
C ILE A 150 8.01 12.22 -14.48
N ILE A 151 6.93 12.77 -13.91
CA ILE A 151 6.64 12.56 -12.50
C ILE A 151 5.27 11.89 -12.34
N SER A 152 5.21 10.87 -11.51
CA SER A 152 3.96 10.24 -11.11
C SER A 152 3.86 10.19 -9.61
N GLY A 153 2.63 10.31 -9.10
CA GLY A 153 2.39 10.18 -7.68
C GLY A 153 1.05 9.51 -7.39
N HIS A 154 1.09 8.59 -6.44
CA HIS A 154 -0.05 7.88 -5.90
C HIS A 154 -0.56 8.57 -4.63
N SER A 155 -1.87 8.74 -4.50
CA SER A 155 -2.49 9.27 -3.28
C SER A 155 -1.85 10.62 -2.86
N SER A 156 -1.33 10.76 -1.65
CA SER A 156 -0.60 11.96 -1.19
C SER A 156 0.63 12.28 -2.03
N GLY A 157 1.27 11.26 -2.62
CA GLY A 157 2.34 11.45 -3.61
C GLY A 157 1.84 12.15 -4.88
N GLY A 158 0.56 11.97 -5.26
CA GLY A 158 -0.06 12.68 -6.38
C GLY A 158 -0.28 14.16 -6.09
N LEU A 159 -0.60 14.51 -4.85
CA LEU A 159 -0.65 15.90 -4.40
C LEU A 159 0.74 16.56 -4.48
N LEU A 160 1.78 15.85 -4.02
CA LEU A 160 3.18 16.31 -4.11
C LEU A 160 3.65 16.45 -5.56
N ALA A 161 3.40 15.45 -6.40
CA ALA A 161 3.77 15.46 -7.82
C ALA A 161 3.15 16.65 -8.56
N SER A 162 1.90 16.96 -8.24
CA SER A 162 1.19 18.12 -8.79
C SER A 162 1.81 19.45 -8.32
N LEU A 163 2.13 19.58 -7.03
CA LEU A 163 2.78 20.78 -6.48
C LEU A 163 4.18 20.99 -7.07
N ILE A 164 4.97 19.91 -7.22
CA ILE A 164 6.29 19.96 -7.88
C ILE A 164 6.15 20.40 -9.33
N THR A 165 5.19 19.82 -10.07
CA THR A 165 4.95 20.17 -11.48
C THR A 165 4.59 21.64 -11.65
N ALA A 166 3.78 22.19 -10.74
CA ALA A 166 3.39 23.60 -10.74
C ALA A 166 4.56 24.54 -10.39
N ASN A 167 5.46 24.11 -9.49
CA ASN A 167 6.53 24.95 -8.98
C ASN A 167 7.81 24.93 -9.83
N VAL A 168 8.12 23.81 -10.49
CA VAL A 168 9.31 23.64 -11.32
C VAL A 168 8.99 23.08 -12.72
N PRO A 169 8.13 23.77 -13.49
CA PRO A 169 7.64 23.24 -14.77
C PRO A 169 8.75 23.04 -15.81
N ASP A 170 9.87 23.71 -15.69
CA ASP A 170 11.06 23.53 -16.52
C ASP A 170 11.74 22.16 -16.30
N MET A 171 11.58 21.59 -15.11
CA MET A 171 12.11 20.27 -14.74
C MET A 171 11.11 19.13 -14.85
N VAL A 172 9.90 19.38 -15.35
CA VAL A 172 8.88 18.35 -15.54
C VAL A 172 8.44 18.30 -17.01
N ARG A 173 8.49 17.10 -17.60
CA ARG A 173 7.97 16.81 -18.95
C ARG A 173 6.47 16.59 -18.95
N GLY A 174 5.97 15.84 -17.98
CA GLY A 174 4.57 15.55 -17.80
C GLY A 174 4.29 14.84 -16.49
N LEU A 175 3.01 14.76 -16.14
CA LEU A 175 2.50 14.36 -14.83
C LEU A 175 1.49 13.21 -14.98
N VAL A 176 1.63 12.18 -14.16
CA VAL A 176 0.57 11.18 -13.94
C VAL A 176 0.11 11.27 -12.48
N ILE A 177 -1.16 11.50 -12.27
CA ILE A 177 -1.79 11.56 -10.95
C ILE A 177 -2.56 10.25 -10.75
N GLU A 178 -2.15 9.45 -9.80
CA GLU A 178 -2.80 8.19 -9.49
C GLU A 178 -3.65 8.33 -8.23
N ASP A 179 -4.96 8.38 -8.42
CA ASP A 179 -6.02 8.41 -7.41
C ASP A 179 -5.68 9.28 -6.17
N ALA A 180 -5.28 10.53 -6.43
CA ALA A 180 -4.86 11.47 -5.39
C ALA A 180 -6.07 12.15 -4.71
N PRO A 181 -6.05 12.38 -3.37
CA PRO A 181 -7.21 12.85 -2.61
C PRO A 181 -7.38 14.37 -2.68
N PHE A 182 -7.52 14.91 -3.91
CA PHE A 182 -7.81 16.33 -4.11
C PHE A 182 -9.18 16.70 -3.54
N PHE A 183 -9.24 17.83 -2.86
CA PHE A 183 -10.42 18.43 -2.23
C PHE A 183 -11.02 17.64 -1.08
N THR A 184 -10.85 16.31 -1.05
CA THR A 184 -11.29 15.43 0.04
C THR A 184 -10.41 15.54 1.29
N THR A 185 -9.28 16.20 1.18
CA THR A 185 -8.36 16.53 2.28
C THR A 185 -8.57 17.95 2.83
N GLU A 186 -9.54 18.71 2.30
CA GLU A 186 -9.87 20.05 2.81
C GLU A 186 -10.67 19.96 4.11
N LYS A 187 -10.40 20.89 5.02
CA LYS A 187 -11.12 21.00 6.30
C LYS A 187 -12.63 21.17 6.07
N GLY A 188 -13.43 20.46 6.83
CA GLY A 188 -14.88 20.40 6.68
C GLY A 188 -15.36 19.29 5.76
N ARG A 189 -14.51 18.74 4.87
CA ARG A 189 -14.80 17.58 4.06
C ARG A 189 -13.99 16.36 4.49
N ALA A 190 -12.73 16.54 4.83
CA ALA A 190 -11.84 15.47 5.22
C ALA A 190 -12.40 14.61 6.37
N GLU A 191 -13.06 15.22 7.34
CA GLU A 191 -13.63 14.55 8.51
C GLU A 191 -14.70 13.50 8.16
N SER A 192 -15.25 13.58 6.93
CA SER A 192 -16.19 12.61 6.38
C SER A 192 -15.52 11.57 5.48
N THR A 193 -14.21 11.41 5.54
CA THR A 193 -13.46 10.42 4.78
C THR A 193 -12.90 9.31 5.66
N PHE A 194 -12.75 8.13 5.10
CA PHE A 194 -12.09 6.99 5.74
C PHE A 194 -10.63 7.33 6.10
N SER A 195 -9.91 7.99 5.20
CA SER A 195 -8.49 8.32 5.38
C SER A 195 -8.28 9.27 6.57
N TRP A 196 -9.09 10.30 6.72
CA TRP A 196 -8.97 11.22 7.87
C TRP A 196 -9.23 10.52 9.21
N ARG A 197 -10.18 9.58 9.26
CA ARG A 197 -10.44 8.76 10.45
C ARG A 197 -9.21 7.91 10.81
N SER A 198 -8.52 7.36 9.81
CA SER A 198 -7.27 6.64 10.01
C SER A 198 -6.16 7.56 10.57
N PHE A 199 -6.06 8.81 10.11
CA PHE A 199 -5.12 9.79 10.67
C PHE A 199 -5.50 10.22 12.09
N LYS A 200 -6.80 10.27 12.38
CA LYS A 200 -7.28 10.49 13.76
C LYS A 200 -6.84 9.37 14.70
N ASP A 201 -6.93 8.11 14.27
CA ASP A 201 -6.47 6.97 15.06
C ASP A 201 -4.97 7.08 15.39
N MET A 202 -4.14 7.54 14.44
CA MET A 202 -2.71 7.80 14.68
C MET A 202 -2.49 8.92 15.70
N HIS A 203 -3.23 10.03 15.56
CA HIS A 203 -3.18 11.13 16.51
C HIS A 203 -3.56 10.69 17.93
N ASP A 204 -4.67 9.98 18.06
CA ASP A 204 -5.17 9.51 19.35
C ASP A 204 -4.23 8.47 19.98
N PHE A 205 -3.64 7.59 19.16
CA PHE A 205 -2.62 6.65 19.62
C PHE A 205 -1.39 7.38 20.21
N LEU A 206 -0.86 8.37 19.51
CA LEU A 206 0.27 9.15 20.00
C LEU A 206 -0.04 9.86 21.32
N ALA A 207 -1.30 10.26 21.53
CA ALA A 207 -1.75 10.88 22.79
C ALA A 207 -2.05 9.86 23.89
N SER A 208 -2.30 8.59 23.56
CA SER A 208 -2.74 7.55 24.50
C SER A 208 -1.65 7.03 25.44
N GLY A 209 -0.37 7.21 25.06
CA GLY A 209 0.78 6.62 25.76
C GLY A 209 0.94 5.11 25.57
N GLN A 210 0.12 4.48 24.70
CA GLN A 210 0.28 3.08 24.33
C GLN A 210 1.51 2.89 23.43
N SER A 211 2.10 1.69 23.44
CA SER A 211 3.35 1.39 22.71
C SER A 211 3.17 0.47 21.50
N ASN A 212 2.01 -0.14 21.34
CA ASN A 212 1.72 -1.07 20.24
C ASN A 212 0.57 -0.55 19.39
N PHE A 213 0.90 -0.02 18.20
CA PHE A 213 -0.10 0.54 17.29
C PHE A 213 -1.06 -0.53 16.76
N THR A 214 -0.60 -1.74 16.47
CA THR A 214 -1.47 -2.82 15.98
C THR A 214 -2.56 -3.13 17.00
N GLN A 215 -2.22 -3.24 18.29
CA GLN A 215 -3.21 -3.50 19.34
C GLN A 215 -4.20 -2.34 19.47
N TYR A 216 -3.72 -1.11 19.46
CA TYR A 216 -4.57 0.09 19.49
C TYR A 216 -5.52 0.11 18.30
N TRP A 217 -4.98 -0.11 17.09
CA TRP A 217 -5.73 -0.10 15.83
C TRP A 217 -6.84 -1.16 15.80
N LEU A 218 -6.60 -2.37 16.33
CA LEU A 218 -7.61 -3.43 16.43
C LEU A 218 -8.86 -2.99 17.22
N ASP A 219 -8.71 -2.06 18.15
CA ASP A 219 -9.78 -1.58 19.01
C ASP A 219 -10.48 -0.30 18.49
N HIS A 220 -9.81 0.50 17.64
CA HIS A 220 -10.26 1.85 17.33
C HIS A 220 -10.54 2.11 15.86
N THR A 221 -9.99 1.32 14.93
CA THR A 221 -10.07 1.58 13.49
C THR A 221 -11.50 1.56 12.96
N TYR A 222 -11.78 2.49 12.03
CA TYR A 222 -13.07 2.52 11.30
C TYR A 222 -13.28 1.30 10.38
N MET A 223 -12.21 0.53 10.06
CA MET A 223 -12.32 -0.74 9.33
C MET A 223 -13.30 -1.71 9.98
N GLN A 224 -13.50 -1.67 11.31
CA GLN A 224 -14.50 -2.47 12.01
C GLN A 224 -15.90 -2.26 11.43
N THR A 225 -16.28 -1.01 11.16
CA THR A 225 -17.58 -0.67 10.58
C THR A 225 -17.74 -1.29 9.20
N LEU A 226 -16.73 -1.21 8.35
CA LEU A 226 -16.75 -1.79 7.00
C LEU A 226 -16.84 -3.32 7.04
N PHE A 227 -16.04 -3.98 7.89
CA PHE A 227 -16.09 -5.44 8.06
C PHE A 227 -17.42 -5.93 8.63
N ASN A 228 -18.03 -5.16 9.52
CA ASN A 228 -19.26 -5.53 10.23
C ASN A 228 -20.54 -5.21 9.44
N ALA A 229 -20.44 -4.63 8.25
CA ALA A 229 -21.60 -4.24 7.45
C ALA A 229 -22.62 -5.38 7.18
N LYS A 230 -22.15 -6.65 7.09
CA LYS A 230 -23.01 -7.82 6.86
C LYS A 230 -23.15 -8.75 8.07
N ASP A 231 -22.13 -8.85 8.91
CA ASP A 231 -22.12 -9.61 10.17
C ASP A 231 -21.52 -8.72 11.26
N PRO A 232 -22.30 -8.27 12.26
CA PRO A 232 -21.84 -7.35 13.30
C PRO A 232 -20.64 -7.87 14.11
N ASN A 233 -20.32 -9.14 14.00
CA ASN A 233 -19.19 -9.77 14.67
C ASN A 233 -18.03 -10.15 13.71
N ALA A 234 -18.09 -9.78 12.43
CA ALA A 234 -17.11 -10.20 11.44
C ALA A 234 -15.70 -9.72 11.80
N TRP A 235 -15.54 -8.45 12.18
CA TRP A 235 -14.26 -7.90 12.62
C TRP A 235 -13.68 -8.67 13.80
N ASP A 236 -14.47 -8.87 14.85
CA ASP A 236 -14.02 -9.56 16.06
C ASP A 236 -13.56 -11.00 15.73
N LYS A 237 -14.41 -11.76 15.02
CA LYS A 237 -14.12 -13.17 14.68
C LYS A 237 -12.98 -13.35 13.71
N ILE A 238 -12.90 -12.50 12.66
CA ILE A 238 -11.98 -12.71 11.53
C ILE A 238 -10.66 -11.97 11.74
N VAL A 239 -10.65 -10.79 12.37
CA VAL A 239 -9.45 -9.96 12.46
C VAL A 239 -8.94 -9.88 13.89
N LYS A 240 -9.76 -9.37 14.82
CA LYS A 240 -9.31 -9.00 16.16
C LYS A 240 -8.89 -10.19 17.03
N GLN A 241 -9.78 -11.16 17.25
CA GLN A 241 -9.47 -12.30 18.13
C GLN A 241 -8.30 -13.14 17.64
N PRO A 242 -8.19 -13.50 16.35
CA PRO A 242 -7.01 -14.19 15.84
C PRO A 242 -5.71 -13.41 16.04
N ALA A 243 -5.74 -12.08 15.83
CA ALA A 243 -4.58 -11.22 16.03
C ALA A 243 -4.15 -11.17 17.50
N LEU A 244 -5.10 -10.95 18.42
CA LEU A 244 -4.82 -10.92 19.86
C LEU A 244 -4.26 -12.27 20.35
N GLN A 245 -4.81 -13.38 19.86
CA GLN A 245 -4.32 -14.70 20.18
C GLN A 245 -2.88 -14.92 19.67
N TYR A 246 -2.60 -14.49 18.44
CA TYR A 246 -1.25 -14.56 17.87
C TYR A 246 -0.26 -13.73 18.70
N MET A 247 -0.56 -12.47 19.00
CA MET A 247 0.31 -11.59 19.80
C MET A 247 0.55 -12.14 21.22
N LYS A 248 -0.45 -12.77 21.83
CA LYS A 248 -0.31 -13.46 23.11
C LYS A 248 0.67 -14.62 23.05
N GLN A 249 0.63 -15.39 21.96
CA GLN A 249 1.53 -16.56 21.73
C GLN A 249 2.94 -16.14 21.29
N HIS A 250 3.07 -14.97 20.66
CA HIS A 250 4.30 -14.43 20.09
C HIS A 250 4.53 -12.98 20.55
N PRO A 251 4.91 -12.75 21.81
CA PRO A 251 5.11 -11.42 22.37
C PRO A 251 6.07 -10.57 21.51
N GLY A 252 5.68 -9.34 21.22
CA GLY A 252 6.47 -8.41 20.41
C GLY A 252 6.45 -8.65 18.90
N LYS A 253 5.65 -9.63 18.42
CA LYS A 253 5.48 -9.87 16.98
C LYS A 253 4.16 -9.31 16.49
N ILE A 254 4.18 -8.78 15.27
CA ILE A 254 2.97 -8.39 14.54
C ILE A 254 2.31 -9.64 13.97
N PRO A 255 0.97 -9.74 13.96
CA PRO A 255 0.27 -10.92 13.47
C PRO A 255 0.59 -11.21 12.00
N ARG A 256 0.93 -12.47 11.72
CA ARG A 256 0.99 -13.04 10.37
C ARG A 256 0.40 -14.45 10.45
N ILE A 257 -0.82 -14.58 9.96
CA ILE A 257 -1.68 -15.73 10.24
C ILE A 257 -1.75 -16.63 9.03
N TRP A 258 -1.31 -17.88 9.20
CA TRP A 258 -1.07 -18.84 8.13
C TRP A 258 -2.30 -19.25 7.31
N TYR A 259 -3.50 -19.14 7.88
CA TYR A 259 -4.73 -19.53 7.19
C TYR A 259 -5.43 -18.39 6.45
N TYR A 260 -4.92 -17.16 6.48
CA TYR A 260 -5.41 -16.06 5.66
C TYR A 260 -4.67 -16.02 4.33
N PRO A 261 -5.37 -16.32 3.22
CA PRO A 261 -4.77 -16.16 1.90
C PRO A 261 -4.57 -14.68 1.57
N PRO A 262 -3.57 -14.33 0.75
CA PRO A 262 -3.27 -12.94 0.37
C PRO A 262 -4.47 -12.18 -0.19
N GLU A 263 -5.37 -12.86 -0.87
CA GLU A 263 -6.58 -12.31 -1.48
C GLU A 263 -7.58 -11.73 -0.46
N LEU A 264 -7.51 -12.15 0.82
CA LEU A 264 -8.29 -11.56 1.90
C LEU A 264 -7.68 -10.28 2.48
N GLN A 265 -6.43 -9.99 2.16
CA GLN A 265 -5.65 -8.82 2.58
C GLN A 265 -5.53 -8.63 4.10
N VAL A 266 -5.95 -9.59 4.93
CA VAL A 266 -5.88 -9.46 6.40
C VAL A 266 -4.43 -9.40 6.89
N ASN A 267 -3.54 -10.25 6.35
CA ASN A 267 -2.10 -10.18 6.69
C ASN A 267 -1.48 -8.87 6.18
N THR A 268 -1.88 -8.37 5.03
CA THR A 268 -1.43 -7.08 4.48
C THR A 268 -1.81 -5.91 5.39
N LEU A 269 -3.01 -5.94 6.00
CA LEU A 269 -3.40 -4.95 7.01
C LEU A 269 -2.49 -5.02 8.25
N PHE A 270 -2.11 -6.21 8.69
CA PHE A 270 -1.17 -6.34 9.81
C PHE A 270 0.24 -5.84 9.43
N ASP A 271 0.72 -6.13 8.23
CA ASP A 271 2.01 -5.62 7.76
C ASP A 271 2.00 -4.07 7.67
N LEU A 272 0.86 -3.48 7.26
CA LEU A 272 0.69 -2.04 7.30
C LEU A 272 0.78 -1.51 8.73
N THR A 273 0.13 -2.16 9.72
CA THR A 273 0.26 -1.76 11.12
C THR A 273 1.67 -1.99 11.68
N ALA A 274 2.42 -2.97 11.15
CA ALA A 274 3.83 -3.16 11.50
C ALA A 274 4.67 -1.96 11.10
N ASN A 275 4.40 -1.42 9.90
CA ASN A 275 5.06 -0.24 9.37
C ASN A 275 4.76 1.02 10.20
N MET A 276 3.62 1.04 10.89
CA MET A 276 3.14 2.13 11.73
C MET A 276 3.49 1.99 13.23
N GLN A 277 4.40 1.08 13.63
CA GLN A 277 4.85 1.02 15.02
C GLN A 277 5.69 2.26 15.39
N ASP A 278 5.32 2.96 16.46
CA ASP A 278 6.06 4.16 16.89
C ASP A 278 7.53 3.80 17.16
N LYS A 279 8.44 4.61 16.60
CA LYS A 279 9.91 4.51 16.70
C LYS A 279 10.56 3.30 16.01
N THR A 280 9.82 2.27 15.64
CA THR A 280 10.39 1.06 15.01
C THR A 280 9.87 0.81 13.60
N GLY A 281 8.73 1.38 13.24
CA GLY A 281 8.17 1.30 11.89
C GLY A 281 8.87 2.24 10.91
N GLU A 282 8.70 1.96 9.65
CA GLU A 282 9.23 2.81 8.56
C GLU A 282 8.40 4.07 8.34
N TYR A 283 7.16 4.11 8.83
CA TYR A 283 6.28 5.27 8.79
C TYR A 283 6.28 6.00 10.13
N ASP A 284 6.49 7.31 10.11
CA ASP A 284 6.36 8.15 11.30
C ASP A 284 4.90 8.60 11.48
N LEU A 285 4.24 8.13 12.53
CA LEU A 285 2.86 8.49 12.85
C LEU A 285 2.62 10.00 12.96
N ARG A 286 3.66 10.79 13.31
CA ARG A 286 3.61 12.26 13.33
C ARG A 286 3.39 12.85 11.94
N PHE A 287 3.72 12.12 10.87
CA PHE A 287 3.36 12.51 9.51
C PHE A 287 1.84 12.43 9.32
N GLY A 288 1.19 11.31 9.67
CA GLY A 288 -0.27 11.18 9.63
C GLY A 288 -0.98 12.23 10.48
N GLN A 289 -0.40 12.59 11.63
CA GLN A 289 -0.93 13.67 12.47
C GLN A 289 -1.02 15.00 11.73
N THR A 290 -0.12 15.29 10.77
CA THR A 290 -0.20 16.54 9.98
C THR A 290 -1.37 16.57 9.01
N PHE A 291 -1.85 15.42 8.56
CA PHE A 291 -3.10 15.31 7.79
C PHE A 291 -4.33 15.44 8.68
N TYR A 292 -4.31 14.86 9.87
CA TYR A 292 -5.39 15.01 10.86
C TYR A 292 -5.62 16.47 11.24
N ASN A 293 -4.56 17.22 11.56
CA ASN A 293 -4.63 18.62 11.99
C ASN A 293 -4.47 19.63 10.84
N PHE A 294 -4.41 19.16 9.60
CA PHE A 294 -4.29 19.96 8.37
C PHE A 294 -2.97 20.74 8.19
N SER A 295 -2.00 20.62 9.08
CA SER A 295 -0.74 21.37 8.99
C SER A 295 0.10 20.98 7.77
N TRP A 296 -0.06 19.79 7.22
CA TRP A 296 0.59 19.37 5.98
C TRP A 296 0.22 20.26 4.80
N PHE A 297 -1.02 20.80 4.79
CA PHE A 297 -1.58 21.62 3.72
C PHE A 297 -1.28 23.11 3.86
N ASN A 298 -0.52 23.53 4.90
CA ASN A 298 -0.14 24.93 5.04
C ASN A 298 0.59 25.38 3.77
N GLU A 299 0.16 26.53 3.20
CA GLU A 299 0.69 27.10 1.96
C GLU A 299 0.48 26.24 0.69
N PHE A 300 -0.37 25.23 0.76
CA PHE A 300 -0.72 24.39 -0.38
C PHE A 300 -2.19 24.61 -0.79
N ASP A 301 -2.42 25.56 -1.66
CA ASP A 301 -3.71 25.76 -2.32
C ASP A 301 -3.84 24.80 -3.51
N GLN A 302 -4.71 23.79 -3.36
CA GLN A 302 -4.91 22.74 -4.37
C GLN A 302 -5.45 23.31 -5.68
N THR A 303 -6.45 24.23 -5.61
CA THR A 303 -7.05 24.86 -6.78
C THR A 303 -6.04 25.71 -7.55
N ALA A 304 -5.30 26.57 -6.86
CA ALA A 304 -4.27 27.40 -7.48
C ALA A 304 -3.13 26.55 -8.04
N THR A 305 -2.76 25.47 -7.39
CA THR A 305 -1.71 24.54 -7.85
C THR A 305 -2.12 23.89 -9.18
N LEU A 306 -3.31 23.28 -9.25
CA LEU A 306 -3.80 22.62 -10.46
C LEU A 306 -3.88 23.59 -11.65
N LYS A 307 -4.38 24.81 -11.44
CA LYS A 307 -4.44 25.85 -12.48
C LYS A 307 -3.08 26.29 -13.03
N ARG A 308 -2.01 26.17 -12.25
CA ARG A 308 -0.64 26.53 -12.68
C ARG A 308 0.04 25.41 -13.49
N ILE A 309 -0.50 24.20 -13.51
CA ILE A 309 0.08 23.09 -14.26
C ILE A 309 -0.20 23.30 -15.75
N THR A 310 0.88 23.48 -16.53
CA THR A 310 0.82 23.69 -17.98
C THR A 310 1.36 22.48 -18.78
N LYS A 311 1.77 21.43 -18.07
CA LYS A 311 2.34 20.23 -18.66
C LYS A 311 1.26 19.23 -19.05
N PRO A 312 1.51 18.37 -20.04
CA PRO A 312 0.67 17.22 -20.31
C PRO A 312 0.47 16.41 -19.02
N SER A 313 -0.76 16.03 -18.74
CA SER A 313 -1.07 15.28 -17.51
C SER A 313 -2.14 14.22 -17.75
N ILE A 314 -2.08 13.14 -16.98
CA ILE A 314 -3.11 12.11 -16.93
C ILE A 314 -3.55 11.95 -15.47
N LEU A 315 -4.86 12.00 -15.26
CA LEU A 315 -5.49 11.66 -13.98
C LEU A 315 -6.10 10.26 -14.09
N LEU A 316 -5.64 9.37 -13.23
CA LEU A 316 -6.19 8.02 -13.07
C LEU A 316 -7.13 8.01 -11.86
N HIS A 317 -8.38 7.59 -12.06
CA HIS A 317 -9.41 7.57 -11.03
C HIS A 317 -10.11 6.21 -10.97
N VAL A 318 -10.26 5.66 -9.77
CA VAL A 318 -10.86 4.35 -9.54
C VAL A 318 -12.38 4.37 -9.67
N ALA A 319 -12.96 3.22 -9.99
CA ALA A 319 -14.40 3.01 -9.91
C ALA A 319 -14.89 3.04 -8.45
N PRO A 320 -16.20 3.29 -8.22
CA PRO A 320 -16.77 3.23 -6.88
C PRO A 320 -16.44 1.92 -6.16
N PRO A 321 -15.84 1.96 -4.94
CA PRO A 321 -15.33 0.76 -4.28
C PRO A 321 -16.42 -0.06 -3.57
N THR A 322 -17.61 0.51 -3.33
CA THR A 322 -18.66 -0.20 -2.61
C THR A 322 -19.47 -1.13 -3.51
N GLN A 323 -20.05 -2.17 -2.94
CA GLN A 323 -20.92 -3.10 -3.70
C GLN A 323 -22.19 -2.44 -4.24
N SER A 324 -22.62 -1.32 -3.66
CA SER A 324 -23.75 -0.51 -4.16
C SER A 324 -23.40 0.37 -5.36
N GLY A 325 -22.13 0.41 -5.78
CA GLY A 325 -21.66 1.33 -6.82
C GLY A 325 -21.55 2.77 -6.34
N SER A 326 -21.33 2.98 -5.03
CA SER A 326 -21.12 4.29 -4.42
C SER A 326 -19.67 4.46 -3.96
N TYR A 327 -19.19 5.71 -3.91
CA TYR A 327 -17.94 6.07 -3.25
C TYR A 327 -18.11 6.19 -1.72
N TYR A 328 -19.35 6.23 -1.25
CA TYR A 328 -19.69 6.42 0.16
C TYR A 328 -20.29 5.16 0.74
N ASP A 329 -19.93 4.85 1.97
CA ASP A 329 -20.55 3.78 2.73
C ASP A 329 -21.96 4.16 3.21
N GLU A 330 -22.63 3.27 3.95
CA GLU A 330 -23.98 3.47 4.49
C GLU A 330 -24.06 4.60 5.53
N HIS A 331 -22.93 5.05 6.08
CA HIS A 331 -22.84 6.16 7.02
C HIS A 331 -22.41 7.48 6.35
N GLY A 332 -22.34 7.51 5.02
CA GLY A 332 -21.92 8.69 4.26
C GLY A 332 -20.43 8.99 4.34
N VAL A 333 -19.60 8.03 4.73
CA VAL A 333 -18.15 8.16 4.78
C VAL A 333 -17.57 7.81 3.42
N LEU A 334 -16.78 8.72 2.86
CA LEU A 334 -16.08 8.49 1.60
C LEU A 334 -15.00 7.41 1.78
N ALA A 335 -15.17 6.29 1.07
CA ALA A 335 -14.29 5.12 1.12
C ALA A 335 -13.28 5.07 -0.05
N SER A 336 -13.04 6.21 -0.71
CA SER A 336 -12.11 6.39 -1.82
C SER A 336 -11.31 7.67 -1.62
N ALA A 337 -10.28 7.90 -2.45
CA ALA A 337 -9.52 9.14 -2.43
C ALA A 337 -10.38 10.33 -2.89
N MET A 338 -11.16 10.14 -3.94
CA MET A 338 -12.09 11.12 -4.52
C MET A 338 -13.39 10.43 -4.94
N ASP A 339 -14.45 11.19 -5.13
CA ASP A 339 -15.59 10.79 -5.95
C ASP A 339 -15.45 11.34 -7.40
N ASP A 340 -16.39 10.97 -8.28
CA ASP A 340 -16.37 11.40 -9.69
C ASP A 340 -16.45 12.94 -9.83
N LYS A 341 -17.11 13.64 -8.91
CA LYS A 341 -17.21 15.11 -8.95
C LYS A 341 -15.87 15.77 -8.67
N ASP A 342 -15.09 15.20 -7.72
CA ASP A 342 -13.76 15.68 -7.42
C ASP A 342 -12.81 15.40 -8.57
N ALA A 343 -12.84 14.19 -9.15
CA ALA A 343 -12.03 13.83 -10.29
C ALA A 343 -12.31 14.72 -11.50
N GLN A 344 -13.59 14.99 -11.80
CA GLN A 344 -14.00 15.90 -12.86
C GLN A 344 -13.51 17.33 -12.59
N ARG A 345 -13.62 17.82 -11.33
CA ARG A 345 -13.12 19.15 -10.93
C ARG A 345 -11.59 19.24 -11.12
N VAL A 346 -10.84 18.21 -10.77
CA VAL A 346 -9.38 18.16 -11.01
C VAL A 346 -9.09 18.25 -12.50
N HIS A 347 -9.79 17.45 -13.32
CA HIS A 347 -9.64 17.44 -14.77
C HIS A 347 -9.91 18.84 -15.38
N GLU A 348 -10.98 19.50 -14.98
CA GLU A 348 -11.33 20.85 -15.44
C GLU A 348 -10.27 21.90 -15.07
N LEU A 349 -9.73 21.84 -13.85
CA LEU A 349 -8.69 22.76 -13.38
C LEU A 349 -7.34 22.57 -14.08
N LEU A 350 -7.00 21.31 -14.44
CA LEU A 350 -5.82 20.99 -15.23
C LEU A 350 -5.97 21.40 -16.71
N GLY A 351 -7.19 21.57 -17.19
CA GLY A 351 -7.51 22.08 -18.52
C GLY A 351 -7.24 21.10 -19.66
N SER A 352 -7.16 21.62 -20.90
CA SER A 352 -7.16 20.82 -22.14
C SER A 352 -5.94 19.92 -22.36
N LYS A 353 -4.88 20.06 -21.58
CA LYS A 353 -3.69 19.18 -21.62
C LYS A 353 -3.80 18.00 -20.68
N ASN A 354 -4.89 17.89 -19.96
CA ASN A 354 -5.17 16.77 -19.08
C ASN A 354 -6.07 15.74 -19.77
N LYS A 355 -5.77 14.46 -19.53
CA LYS A 355 -6.64 13.33 -19.84
C LYS A 355 -7.11 12.71 -18.54
N LEU A 356 -8.42 12.55 -18.37
CA LEU A 356 -9.01 11.77 -17.28
C LEU A 356 -9.24 10.34 -17.79
N ILE A 357 -8.72 9.37 -17.04
CA ILE A 357 -9.04 7.94 -17.18
C ILE A 357 -9.75 7.54 -15.90
N ASP A 358 -11.06 7.47 -15.96
CA ASP A 358 -11.95 7.18 -14.84
C ASP A 358 -12.47 5.74 -14.85
N ASN A 359 -13.25 5.40 -13.84
CA ASN A 359 -13.92 4.11 -13.72
C ASN A 359 -12.96 2.88 -13.82
N ILE A 360 -11.74 3.05 -13.35
CA ILE A 360 -10.73 1.99 -13.32
C ILE A 360 -11.14 0.99 -12.22
N LYS A 361 -11.37 -0.26 -12.60
CA LYS A 361 -11.71 -1.35 -11.66
C LYS A 361 -10.47 -1.77 -10.88
N SER A 362 -10.19 -1.04 -9.84
CA SER A 362 -9.04 -1.19 -8.95
C SER A 362 -9.43 -0.83 -7.53
N SER A 363 -8.67 -1.26 -6.55
CA SER A 363 -8.59 -0.59 -5.27
C SER A 363 -7.92 0.78 -5.45
N HIS A 364 -7.58 1.45 -4.36
CA HIS A 364 -6.82 2.69 -4.37
C HIS A 364 -5.45 2.60 -5.08
N ASP A 365 -4.86 1.41 -5.14
CA ASP A 365 -3.51 1.13 -5.67
C ASP A 365 -3.57 0.66 -7.14
N ILE A 366 -3.78 1.57 -8.09
CA ILE A 366 -3.93 1.23 -9.53
C ILE A 366 -2.65 0.55 -10.06
N HIS A 367 -1.47 1.02 -9.65
CA HIS A 367 -0.19 0.42 -10.06
C HIS A 367 -0.01 -1.04 -9.60
N LYS A 368 -0.75 -1.49 -8.57
CA LYS A 368 -0.77 -2.89 -8.11
C LYS A 368 -1.83 -3.72 -8.82
N ASP A 369 -3.06 -3.21 -8.85
CA ASP A 369 -4.22 -3.97 -9.31
C ASP A 369 -4.38 -3.94 -10.84
N GLN A 370 -3.98 -2.82 -11.46
CA GLN A 370 -4.05 -2.56 -12.89
C GLN A 370 -2.70 -2.05 -13.44
N PRO A 371 -1.60 -2.79 -13.24
CA PRO A 371 -0.25 -2.33 -13.58
C PRO A 371 -0.12 -1.92 -15.05
N LYS A 372 -0.87 -2.55 -15.94
CA LYS A 372 -0.89 -2.21 -17.37
C LYS A 372 -1.44 -0.80 -17.61
N VAL A 373 -2.56 -0.44 -16.96
CA VAL A 373 -3.17 0.89 -17.08
C VAL A 373 -2.21 1.97 -16.59
N PHE A 374 -1.56 1.74 -15.46
CA PHE A 374 -0.56 2.66 -14.90
C PHE A 374 0.62 2.85 -15.85
N ILE A 375 1.21 1.75 -16.34
CA ILE A 375 2.37 1.78 -17.27
C ILE A 375 1.99 2.48 -18.59
N GLU A 376 0.81 2.19 -19.15
CA GLU A 376 0.33 2.84 -20.38
C GLU A 376 0.16 4.35 -20.21
N ALA A 377 -0.27 4.83 -19.03
CA ALA A 377 -0.36 6.26 -18.72
C ALA A 377 1.04 6.92 -18.70
N ILE A 378 2.04 6.28 -18.08
CA ILE A 378 3.42 6.75 -18.11
C ILE A 378 3.95 6.80 -19.55
N ASP A 379 3.71 5.72 -20.33
CA ASP A 379 4.15 5.63 -21.73
C ASP A 379 3.47 6.69 -22.63
N GLU A 380 2.22 7.04 -22.35
CA GLU A 380 1.48 8.08 -23.08
C GLU A 380 2.11 9.44 -22.81
N ILE A 381 2.39 9.76 -21.54
CA ILE A 381 3.08 11.00 -21.15
C ILE A 381 4.49 11.09 -21.77
N ALA A 382 5.21 9.97 -21.88
CA ALA A 382 6.57 9.95 -22.44
C ALA A 382 6.64 10.31 -23.93
N ARG A 383 5.51 10.23 -24.67
CA ARG A 383 5.44 10.60 -26.09
C ARG A 383 5.30 12.11 -26.34
N HIS A 384 5.00 12.90 -25.32
CA HIS A 384 4.94 14.36 -25.36
C HIS A 384 6.29 14.99 -25.02
#